data_6c895e67010c3c06284fe8954454fba8
#
_entry.id   6c895e67010c3c06284fe8954454fba8
#
_cell.length_a   1.000
_cell.length_b   1.000
_cell.length_c   1.000
_cell.angle_alpha   90.00
_cell.angle_beta   90.00
_cell.angle_gamma   90.00
#
_symmetry.space_group_name_H-M   'P 1'
#
loop_
_entity.id
_entity.type
_entity.pdbx_description
1 polymer ?
#
loop_
_entity_poly.entity_id
_entity_poly.type
_entity_poly.pdbx_seq_one_letter_code
_entity_poly.pdbx_strand_id
1 'polypeptide(L)'
;FSDFSSLQLEDVEEALLYLSKIGAMKLEGGFLVLYNAMAIKRTKELRLRYKQEDYRMLNEFYKQKIQQIHIVGEYANLMVRDYNAALQYVQDYFQMDYHRFISKYFKGNREAEIERNVTPSKYRKLFGMLSKRQKEIIDDHESRCIVVAAGPGSGKTRVLVHKLASLLLLEDVKHEQLLMLTFSRAAATEFKQRLMQLIGNAAHFVEIKTFHSYCFDLLGRVGNLDEAGDVVKQAAEMIKNGEVEPNRISKTVLVIDEAQDMSKDDYALVTALMKANEEMRVIAVGDDDQNIYEFRGSNSLYLYELTQTEHSRFFEMTENYRSFRHIVEAANDFARNIRQRIKSAPIISMSQEDGEVRIVKHPYEIQEKRVYMYQPILEDVIRLQTSNNQKATDGSSDKKNETISILTQTNEEAVIMLALLHSHGIKAKLVQSMDGLRFWNLAEVRYFLK
;
A
#
# COMPACT_ATOMS: atom_id res chain seq x y z
N PHE A 1 -8.51 -42.20 6.44
CA PHE A 1 -8.30 -41.45 7.71
C PHE A 1 -6.86 -41.69 8.10
N SER A 2 -6.01 -40.67 7.86
CA SER A 2 -4.62 -40.68 8.33
C SER A 2 -4.60 -40.55 9.86
N ASP A 3 -3.70 -41.30 10.48
CA ASP A 3 -3.50 -41.30 11.91
C ASP A 3 -2.92 -39.94 12.35
N PHE A 4 -3.72 -39.12 13.01
CA PHE A 4 -3.31 -37.80 13.50
C PHE A 4 -2.45 -37.86 14.77
N SER A 5 -2.15 -39.06 15.27
CA SER A 5 -1.39 -39.25 16.53
C SER A 5 0.08 -38.84 16.44
N SER A 6 0.59 -38.61 15.24
CA SER A 6 1.98 -38.20 14.99
C SER A 6 2.19 -36.70 14.74
N LEU A 7 1.11 -35.90 14.65
CA LEU A 7 1.20 -34.47 14.40
C LEU A 7 1.70 -33.75 15.67
N GLN A 8 2.75 -32.97 15.50
CA GLN A 8 3.25 -32.05 16.52
C GLN A 8 2.51 -30.71 16.39
N LEU A 9 2.48 -29.94 17.49
CA LEU A 9 1.85 -28.61 17.51
C LEU A 9 2.46 -27.69 16.45
N GLU A 10 3.75 -27.79 16.22
CA GLU A 10 4.50 -27.04 15.21
C GLU A 10 4.01 -27.31 13.79
N ASP A 11 3.65 -28.57 13.46
CA ASP A 11 3.12 -28.94 12.14
C ASP A 11 1.76 -28.26 11.86
N VAL A 12 0.93 -28.17 12.91
CA VAL A 12 -0.38 -27.50 12.83
C VAL A 12 -0.23 -25.98 12.68
N GLU A 13 0.70 -25.38 13.43
CA GLU A 13 0.98 -23.96 13.35
C GLU A 13 1.54 -23.56 11.98
N GLU A 14 2.46 -24.35 11.42
CA GLU A 14 3.03 -24.13 10.10
C GLU A 14 1.97 -24.29 9.01
N ALA A 15 1.10 -25.28 9.11
CA ALA A 15 -0.02 -25.49 8.19
C ALA A 15 -1.03 -24.33 8.24
N LEU A 16 -1.39 -23.84 9.42
CA LEU A 16 -2.29 -22.69 9.60
C LEU A 16 -1.68 -21.40 9.02
N LEU A 17 -0.39 -21.16 9.25
CA LEU A 17 0.33 -20.04 8.66
C LEU A 17 0.37 -20.13 7.13
N TYR A 18 0.63 -21.31 6.59
CA TYR A 18 0.64 -21.54 5.15
C TYR A 18 -0.73 -21.30 4.53
N LEU A 19 -1.81 -21.86 5.11
CA LEU A 19 -3.18 -21.68 4.63
C LEU A 19 -3.64 -20.23 4.72
N SER A 20 -3.25 -19.52 5.76
CA SER A 20 -3.50 -18.08 5.90
C SER A 20 -2.73 -17.26 4.85
N LYS A 21 -1.47 -17.64 4.58
CA LYS A 21 -0.61 -16.97 3.60
C LYS A 21 -1.11 -17.08 2.16
N ILE A 22 -1.67 -18.23 1.80
CA ILE A 22 -2.26 -18.44 0.46
C ILE A 22 -3.71 -17.95 0.37
N GLY A 23 -4.26 -17.37 1.44
CA GLY A 23 -5.64 -16.87 1.47
C GLY A 23 -6.72 -17.94 1.49
N ALA A 24 -6.36 -19.21 1.72
CA ALA A 24 -7.32 -20.32 1.81
C ALA A 24 -8.08 -20.33 3.15
N MET A 25 -7.52 -19.65 4.18
CA MET A 25 -8.12 -19.53 5.50
C MET A 25 -7.95 -18.11 6.03
N LYS A 26 -8.97 -17.57 6.66
CA LYS A 26 -8.94 -16.33 7.43
C LYS A 26 -9.01 -16.69 8.91
N LEU A 27 -7.99 -16.30 9.66
CA LEU A 27 -7.99 -16.47 11.12
C LEU A 27 -8.80 -15.32 11.72
N GLU A 28 -10.04 -15.55 12.10
CA GLU A 28 -10.89 -14.57 12.80
C GLU A 28 -10.85 -14.84 14.31
N GLY A 29 -10.56 -13.79 15.08
CA GLY A 29 -10.80 -13.73 16.52
C GLY A 29 -9.87 -14.57 17.40
N GLY A 30 -8.82 -15.14 16.87
CA GLY A 30 -7.83 -15.86 17.65
C GLY A 30 -6.59 -15.01 17.86
N PHE A 31 -6.21 -14.74 19.09
CA PHE A 31 -4.85 -14.42 19.43
C PHE A 31 -3.98 -15.65 19.12
N LEU A 32 -3.58 -15.84 17.88
CA LEU A 32 -2.39 -16.62 17.60
C LEU A 32 -1.20 -15.74 17.96
N VAL A 33 -0.98 -15.59 19.25
CA VAL A 33 0.30 -15.14 19.74
C VAL A 33 1.23 -16.32 19.48
N LEU A 34 1.94 -16.29 18.37
CA LEU A 34 3.09 -17.16 18.14
C LEU A 34 4.12 -16.81 19.22
N TYR A 35 3.96 -17.43 20.38
CA TYR A 35 5.05 -17.55 21.31
C TYR A 35 6.02 -18.56 20.68
N ASN A 36 7.02 -18.08 19.97
CA ASN A 36 8.21 -18.88 19.84
C ASN A 36 8.70 -19.13 21.25
N ALA A 37 8.42 -20.31 21.76
CA ALA A 37 8.93 -20.73 23.06
C ALA A 37 10.44 -20.59 22.98
N MET A 38 10.97 -19.60 23.70
CA MET A 38 12.40 -19.36 23.73
C MET A 38 13.03 -20.48 24.59
N ALA A 39 13.54 -21.51 23.89
CA ALA A 39 14.29 -22.56 24.58
C ALA A 39 15.67 -22.03 24.95
N ILE A 40 15.87 -21.67 26.20
CA ILE A 40 17.18 -21.27 26.73
C ILE A 40 17.98 -22.54 27.04
N LYS A 41 18.92 -22.87 26.14
CA LYS A 41 19.92 -23.93 26.42
C LYS A 41 21.22 -23.30 26.89
N ARG A 42 21.68 -23.69 28.10
CA ARG A 42 22.99 -23.28 28.60
C ARG A 42 24.06 -24.05 27.81
N THR A 43 24.78 -23.35 26.95
CA THR A 43 25.97 -23.92 26.27
C THR A 43 27.18 -23.79 27.17
N LYS A 44 27.98 -24.87 27.29
CA LYS A 44 29.14 -24.92 28.17
C LYS A 44 30.36 -24.11 27.69
N GLU A 45 30.33 -23.64 26.43
CA GLU A 45 31.44 -22.89 25.83
C GLU A 45 31.00 -21.46 25.51
N LEU A 46 31.13 -20.55 26.48
CA LEU A 46 30.89 -19.12 26.31
C LEU A 46 32.22 -18.36 26.34
N ARG A 47 32.82 -18.14 25.17
CA ARG A 47 33.86 -17.12 24.96
C ARG A 47 33.31 -15.79 24.48
N LEU A 48 31.98 -15.64 24.18
CA LEU A 48 31.34 -14.44 23.76
C LEU A 48 31.00 -13.55 24.94
N ARG A 49 31.59 -12.37 25.01
CA ARG A 49 31.19 -11.30 25.92
C ARG A 49 30.13 -10.45 25.21
N TYR A 50 28.90 -10.52 25.68
CA TYR A 50 27.82 -9.68 25.22
C TYR A 50 28.01 -8.25 25.72
N LYS A 51 27.87 -7.28 24.83
CA LYS A 51 27.86 -5.85 25.13
C LYS A 51 26.44 -5.41 25.46
N GLN A 52 26.28 -4.27 26.10
CA GLN A 52 24.97 -3.70 26.44
C GLN A 52 24.08 -3.49 25.19
N GLU A 53 24.70 -3.29 24.03
CA GLU A 53 24.01 -3.16 22.73
C GLU A 53 23.34 -4.47 22.27
N ASP A 54 23.89 -5.60 22.61
CA ASP A 54 23.34 -6.93 22.24
C ASP A 54 22.02 -7.22 23.00
N TYR A 55 21.84 -6.60 24.18
CA TYR A 55 20.62 -6.73 24.98
C TYR A 55 19.54 -5.71 24.62
N ARG A 56 19.81 -4.76 23.75
CA ARG A 56 18.88 -3.67 23.41
C ARG A 56 17.57 -4.18 22.84
N MET A 57 17.61 -5.11 21.88
CA MET A 57 16.41 -5.69 21.27
C MET A 57 15.58 -6.48 22.31
N LEU A 58 16.25 -7.20 23.19
CA LEU A 58 15.60 -7.95 24.26
C LEU A 58 14.91 -7.00 25.26
N ASN A 59 15.56 -5.90 25.60
CA ASN A 59 15.01 -4.88 26.49
C ASN A 59 13.79 -4.18 25.88
N GLU A 60 13.82 -3.89 24.57
CA GLU A 60 12.68 -3.35 23.84
C GLU A 60 11.51 -4.34 23.80
N PHE A 61 11.79 -5.62 23.58
CA PHE A 61 10.77 -6.67 23.65
C PHE A 61 10.11 -6.75 25.03
N TYR A 62 10.90 -6.73 26.11
CA TYR A 62 10.36 -6.77 27.48
C TYR A 62 9.54 -5.51 27.81
N LYS A 63 9.95 -4.32 27.36
CA LYS A 63 9.17 -3.10 27.52
C LYS A 63 7.79 -3.23 26.86
N GLN A 64 7.72 -3.76 25.63
CA GLN A 64 6.45 -4.01 24.96
C GLN A 64 5.57 -5.02 25.71
N LYS A 65 6.16 -6.06 26.25
CA LYS A 65 5.44 -7.05 27.07
C LYS A 65 4.92 -6.47 28.37
N ILE A 66 5.68 -5.60 29.02
CA ILE A 66 5.26 -4.90 30.24
C ILE A 66 4.02 -4.03 29.93
N GLN A 67 4.00 -3.31 28.83
CA GLN A 67 2.84 -2.53 28.42
C GLN A 67 1.59 -3.38 28.22
N GLN A 68 1.71 -4.49 27.49
CA GLN A 68 0.61 -5.44 27.31
C GLN A 68 0.10 -5.98 28.65
N ILE A 69 1.01 -6.28 29.58
CA ILE A 69 0.66 -6.74 30.93
C ILE A 69 -0.13 -5.67 31.70
N HIS A 70 0.23 -4.40 31.58
CA HIS A 70 -0.50 -3.31 32.24
C HIS A 70 -1.93 -3.17 31.69
N ILE A 71 -2.09 -3.22 30.36
CA ILE A 71 -3.40 -3.14 29.70
C ILE A 71 -4.27 -4.33 30.07
N VAL A 72 -3.73 -5.55 30.00
CA VAL A 72 -4.45 -6.78 30.39
C VAL A 72 -4.73 -6.79 31.90
N GLY A 73 -3.80 -6.31 32.72
CA GLY A 73 -3.98 -6.20 34.16
C GLY A 73 -5.11 -5.26 34.55
N GLU A 74 -5.26 -4.12 33.86
CA GLU A 74 -6.38 -3.20 34.10
C GLU A 74 -7.71 -3.81 33.67
N TYR A 75 -7.74 -4.48 32.52
CA TYR A 75 -8.92 -5.25 32.08
C TYR A 75 -9.33 -6.28 33.15
N ALA A 76 -8.38 -7.08 33.64
CA ALA A 76 -8.65 -8.08 34.68
C ALA A 76 -9.20 -7.43 35.97
N ASN A 77 -8.66 -6.28 36.36
CA ASN A 77 -9.17 -5.53 37.50
C ASN A 77 -10.62 -5.06 37.32
N LEU A 78 -10.95 -4.57 36.13
CA LEU A 78 -12.29 -4.15 35.77
C LEU A 78 -13.27 -5.33 35.73
N MET A 79 -12.85 -6.47 35.16
CA MET A 79 -13.65 -7.71 35.12
C MET A 79 -14.12 -8.15 36.52
N VAL A 80 -13.26 -7.99 37.53
CA VAL A 80 -13.60 -8.36 38.93
C VAL A 80 -14.52 -7.34 39.57
N ARG A 81 -14.43 -6.05 39.21
CA ARG A 81 -15.12 -4.96 39.86
C ARG A 81 -16.42 -4.56 39.17
N ASP A 82 -16.40 -4.46 37.86
CA ASP A 82 -17.50 -3.98 37.03
C ASP A 82 -17.39 -4.58 35.63
N TYR A 83 -18.19 -5.59 35.37
CA TYR A 83 -18.23 -6.29 34.10
C TYR A 83 -18.57 -5.38 32.90
N ASN A 84 -19.51 -4.42 33.10
CA ASN A 84 -19.90 -3.49 32.02
C ASN A 84 -18.77 -2.52 31.71
N ALA A 85 -18.07 -2.03 32.72
CA ALA A 85 -16.88 -1.20 32.51
C ALA A 85 -15.75 -1.98 31.80
N ALA A 86 -15.60 -3.28 32.08
CA ALA A 86 -14.64 -4.13 31.39
C ALA A 86 -14.99 -4.34 29.91
N LEU A 87 -16.28 -4.53 29.58
CA LEU A 87 -16.74 -4.59 28.19
C LEU A 87 -16.47 -3.27 27.44
N GLN A 88 -16.80 -2.15 28.08
CA GLN A 88 -16.54 -0.83 27.49
C GLN A 88 -15.03 -0.60 27.29
N TYR A 89 -14.20 -1.04 28.25
CA TYR A 89 -12.74 -0.98 28.14
C TYR A 89 -12.22 -1.73 26.92
N VAL A 90 -12.74 -2.94 26.65
CA VAL A 90 -12.35 -3.74 25.46
C VAL A 90 -12.82 -3.07 24.17
N GLN A 91 -14.05 -2.55 24.15
CA GLN A 91 -14.54 -1.80 22.98
C GLN A 91 -13.69 -0.57 22.71
N ASP A 92 -13.42 0.23 23.72
CA ASP A 92 -12.57 1.41 23.63
C ASP A 92 -11.15 1.07 23.18
N TYR A 93 -10.59 -0.07 23.65
CA TYR A 93 -9.28 -0.54 23.25
C TYR A 93 -9.17 -0.78 21.74
N PHE A 94 -10.22 -1.26 21.10
CA PHE A 94 -10.23 -1.54 19.67
C PHE A 94 -10.76 -0.39 18.81
N GLN A 95 -11.55 0.52 19.37
CA GLN A 95 -12.23 1.59 18.64
C GLN A 95 -11.57 2.97 18.80
N MET A 96 -10.89 3.20 19.93
CA MET A 96 -10.25 4.50 20.21
C MET A 96 -8.82 4.55 19.69
N ASP A 97 -8.36 5.77 19.41
CA ASP A 97 -6.93 6.06 19.25
C ASP A 97 -6.17 5.72 20.55
N TYR A 98 -4.94 5.22 20.38
CA TYR A 98 -4.12 4.74 21.52
C TYR A 98 -3.88 5.81 22.58
N HIS A 99 -3.54 7.03 22.18
CA HIS A 99 -3.27 8.10 23.15
C HIS A 99 -4.52 8.46 23.97
N ARG A 100 -5.68 8.54 23.31
CA ARG A 100 -6.97 8.76 23.99
C ARG A 100 -7.33 7.60 24.91
N PHE A 101 -7.09 6.38 24.49
CA PHE A 101 -7.31 5.19 25.31
C PHE A 101 -6.42 5.21 26.57
N ILE A 102 -5.12 5.48 26.40
CA ILE A 102 -4.20 5.56 27.55
C ILE A 102 -4.58 6.71 28.48
N SER A 103 -4.84 7.90 27.97
CA SER A 103 -5.26 9.06 28.78
C SER A 103 -6.57 8.83 29.50
N LYS A 104 -7.48 8.03 28.94
CA LYS A 104 -8.77 7.68 29.58
C LYS A 104 -8.59 6.71 30.75
N TYR A 105 -7.79 5.65 30.58
CA TYR A 105 -7.72 4.54 31.50
C TYR A 105 -6.46 4.52 32.40
N PHE A 106 -5.38 5.19 31.98
CA PHE A 106 -4.10 5.23 32.68
C PHE A 106 -3.70 6.67 33.00
N LYS A 107 -4.13 7.16 34.16
CA LYS A 107 -3.90 8.55 34.58
C LYS A 107 -2.59 8.71 35.36
N GLY A 108 -1.91 9.84 35.15
CA GLY A 108 -0.72 10.24 35.91
C GLY A 108 0.54 9.46 35.54
N ASN A 109 1.35 9.05 36.52
CA ASN A 109 2.64 8.36 36.29
C ASN A 109 2.51 7.05 35.51
N ARG A 110 1.34 6.41 35.50
CA ARG A 110 1.09 5.17 34.74
C ARG A 110 1.06 5.40 33.21
N GLU A 111 0.68 6.59 32.77
CA GLU A 111 0.73 6.98 31.36
C GLU A 111 2.18 6.97 30.83
N ALA A 112 3.09 7.57 31.58
CA ALA A 112 4.52 7.62 31.25
C ALA A 112 5.21 6.25 31.26
N GLU A 113 4.73 5.29 32.08
CA GLU A 113 5.26 3.92 32.10
C GLU A 113 4.83 3.09 30.89
N ILE A 114 3.71 3.44 30.28
CA ILE A 114 3.11 2.73 29.16
C ILE A 114 3.56 3.32 27.81
N GLU A 115 4.07 4.56 27.76
CA GLU A 115 4.53 5.19 26.54
C GLU A 115 5.63 4.38 25.84
N ARG A 116 5.38 4.07 24.57
CA ARG A 116 6.33 3.37 23.71
C ARG A 116 7.43 4.29 23.23
N ASN A 117 8.59 4.17 23.81
CA ASN A 117 9.78 4.83 23.30
C ASN A 117 10.41 4.02 22.15
N VAL A 118 10.14 4.44 20.90
CA VAL A 118 10.98 4.03 19.78
C VAL A 118 12.35 4.68 19.97
N THR A 119 13.41 3.87 20.06
CA THR A 119 14.74 4.41 20.26
C THR A 119 15.13 5.36 19.14
N PRO A 120 15.90 6.45 19.40
CA PRO A 120 16.36 7.39 18.38
C PRO A 120 17.10 6.72 17.21
N SER A 121 17.75 5.58 17.46
CA SER A 121 18.42 4.78 16.44
C SER A 121 17.43 4.08 15.51
N LYS A 122 16.38 3.47 16.07
CA LYS A 122 15.31 2.81 15.29
C LYS A 122 14.52 3.85 14.49
N TYR A 123 14.20 4.99 15.08
CA TYR A 123 13.55 6.11 14.40
C TYR A 123 14.38 6.60 13.21
N ARG A 124 15.69 6.83 13.39
CA ARG A 124 16.59 7.24 12.30
C ARG A 124 16.67 6.19 11.19
N LYS A 125 16.71 4.91 11.53
CA LYS A 125 16.72 3.83 10.54
C LYS A 125 15.45 3.77 9.72
N LEU A 126 14.29 3.96 10.34
CA LEU A 126 12.99 3.90 9.68
C LEU A 126 12.68 5.19 8.90
N PHE A 127 12.92 6.36 9.49
CA PHE A 127 12.43 7.63 8.96
C PHE A 127 13.53 8.60 8.54
N GLY A 128 14.81 8.27 8.78
CA GLY A 128 15.95 9.16 8.52
C GLY A 128 16.15 9.56 7.06
N MET A 129 15.77 8.67 6.14
CA MET A 129 15.96 8.85 4.68
C MET A 129 14.76 9.55 3.99
N LEU A 130 13.81 10.04 4.75
CA LEU A 130 12.63 10.74 4.22
C LEU A 130 12.92 12.22 4.04
N SER A 131 12.32 12.84 3.01
CA SER A 131 12.39 14.30 2.83
C SER A 131 11.64 15.02 3.95
N LYS A 132 11.89 16.33 4.09
CA LYS A 132 11.20 17.16 5.09
C LYS A 132 9.68 17.06 4.91
N ARG A 133 9.20 17.16 3.66
CA ARG A 133 7.76 17.10 3.37
C ARG A 133 7.15 15.75 3.69
N GLN A 134 7.87 14.66 3.39
CA GLN A 134 7.46 13.32 3.74
C GLN A 134 7.36 13.12 5.27
N LYS A 135 8.31 13.68 6.03
CA LYS A 135 8.27 13.65 7.50
C LYS A 135 7.09 14.43 8.06
N GLU A 136 6.78 15.61 7.54
CA GLU A 136 5.61 16.40 7.95
C GLU A 136 4.30 15.62 7.82
N ILE A 137 4.15 14.80 6.77
CA ILE A 137 2.98 13.92 6.58
C ILE A 137 2.95 12.79 7.61
N ILE A 138 4.11 12.20 7.88
CA ILE A 138 4.23 11.07 8.80
C ILE A 138 3.99 11.52 10.24
N ASP A 139 4.53 12.68 10.61
CA ASP A 139 4.46 13.25 11.96
C ASP A 139 3.11 13.95 12.25
N ASP A 140 2.20 14.01 11.28
CA ASP A 140 0.85 14.51 11.49
C ASP A 140 0.00 13.44 12.19
N HIS A 141 -0.20 13.60 13.50
CA HIS A 141 -0.97 12.69 14.35
C HIS A 141 -2.33 13.24 14.72
N GLU A 142 -2.60 14.52 14.44
CA GLU A 142 -3.76 15.25 14.91
C GLU A 142 -4.88 15.35 13.87
N SER A 143 -4.52 15.38 12.58
CA SER A 143 -5.49 15.57 11.52
C SER A 143 -6.42 14.36 11.37
N ARG A 144 -7.72 14.62 11.30
CA ARG A 144 -8.73 13.59 11.02
C ARG A 144 -8.65 13.09 9.59
N CYS A 145 -8.36 13.99 8.65
CA CYS A 145 -8.15 13.63 7.26
C CYS A 145 -6.83 14.21 6.74
N ILE A 146 -5.92 13.35 6.32
CA ILE A 146 -4.67 13.73 5.68
C ILE A 146 -4.82 13.47 4.18
N VAL A 147 -4.81 14.51 3.37
CA VAL A 147 -4.91 14.43 1.92
C VAL A 147 -3.59 14.82 1.29
N VAL A 148 -3.02 13.95 0.48
CA VAL A 148 -1.73 14.16 -0.17
C VAL A 148 -1.90 14.15 -1.67
N ALA A 149 -1.76 15.30 -2.32
CA ALA A 149 -1.62 15.40 -3.76
C ALA A 149 -0.13 15.24 -4.11
N ALA A 150 0.21 14.12 -4.71
CA ALA A 150 1.59 13.70 -4.89
C ALA A 150 1.93 13.54 -6.36
N GLY A 151 2.89 14.31 -6.86
CA GLY A 151 3.34 14.21 -8.24
C GLY A 151 3.98 12.87 -8.59
N PRO A 152 4.17 12.59 -9.87
CA PRO A 152 4.81 11.36 -10.32
C PRO A 152 6.23 11.29 -9.76
N GLY A 153 6.67 10.11 -9.31
CA GLY A 153 8.02 9.91 -8.78
C GLY A 153 8.32 10.59 -7.44
N SER A 154 7.32 11.19 -6.75
CA SER A 154 7.49 11.85 -5.46
C SER A 154 7.62 10.90 -4.27
N GLY A 155 7.41 9.60 -4.49
CA GLY A 155 7.48 8.58 -3.45
C GLY A 155 6.16 8.37 -2.70
N LYS A 156 4.99 8.51 -3.35
CA LYS A 156 3.65 8.21 -2.81
C LYS A 156 3.62 6.95 -1.95
N THR A 157 3.94 5.81 -2.57
CA THR A 157 3.95 4.50 -1.89
C THR A 157 4.92 4.48 -0.70
N ARG A 158 6.09 5.13 -0.83
CA ARG A 158 7.07 5.24 0.26
C ARG A 158 6.48 5.97 1.46
N VAL A 159 5.83 7.10 1.25
CA VAL A 159 5.19 7.87 2.34
C VAL A 159 4.12 7.05 3.01
N LEU A 160 3.24 6.38 2.24
CA LEU A 160 2.19 5.54 2.82
C LEU A 160 2.75 4.38 3.62
N VAL A 161 3.77 3.65 3.11
CA VAL A 161 4.41 2.55 3.84
C VAL A 161 5.00 3.04 5.17
N HIS A 162 5.66 4.20 5.17
CA HIS A 162 6.24 4.78 6.38
C HIS A 162 5.17 5.35 7.32
N LYS A 163 4.08 5.92 6.79
CA LYS A 163 2.95 6.37 7.61
C LYS A 163 2.28 5.19 8.31
N LEU A 164 2.05 4.09 7.60
CA LEU A 164 1.54 2.86 8.22
C LEU A 164 2.50 2.31 9.28
N ALA A 165 3.80 2.32 9.01
CA ALA A 165 4.79 1.94 10.00
C ALA A 165 4.78 2.87 11.23
N SER A 166 4.59 4.18 11.02
CA SER A 166 4.44 5.16 12.11
C SER A 166 3.20 4.87 12.96
N LEU A 167 2.05 4.67 12.33
CA LEU A 167 0.79 4.33 13.01
C LEU A 167 0.96 3.09 13.91
N LEU A 168 1.59 2.04 13.39
CA LEU A 168 1.76 0.78 14.10
C LEU A 168 2.86 0.81 15.18
N LEU A 169 3.92 1.60 14.97
CA LEU A 169 5.10 1.59 15.83
C LEU A 169 5.17 2.77 16.79
N LEU A 170 4.64 3.92 16.41
CA LEU A 170 4.72 5.17 17.18
C LEU A 170 3.38 5.54 17.82
N GLU A 171 2.28 5.37 17.08
CA GLU A 171 0.93 5.72 17.52
C GLU A 171 0.19 4.53 18.13
N ASP A 172 0.80 3.35 18.16
CA ASP A 172 0.25 2.08 18.69
C ASP A 172 -1.15 1.72 18.13
N VAL A 173 -1.41 2.14 16.90
CA VAL A 173 -2.59 1.69 16.16
C VAL A 173 -2.46 0.20 15.95
N LYS A 174 -3.49 -0.55 16.33
CA LYS A 174 -3.48 -2.00 16.17
C LYS A 174 -3.78 -2.37 14.73
N HIS A 175 -3.23 -3.48 14.27
CA HIS A 175 -3.42 -3.93 12.89
C HIS A 175 -4.89 -4.16 12.53
N GLU A 176 -5.74 -4.57 13.49
CA GLU A 176 -7.18 -4.73 13.31
C GLU A 176 -7.90 -3.40 13.08
N GLN A 177 -7.36 -2.32 13.63
CA GLN A 177 -7.92 -0.96 13.51
C GLN A 177 -7.60 -0.32 12.17
N LEU A 178 -6.65 -0.88 11.41
CA LEU A 178 -6.15 -0.31 10.19
C LEU A 178 -6.71 -1.04 8.97
N LEU A 179 -7.24 -0.26 8.02
CA LEU A 179 -7.67 -0.73 6.71
C LEU A 179 -6.96 0.08 5.63
N MET A 180 -6.35 -0.59 4.67
CA MET A 180 -5.82 0.05 3.48
C MET A 180 -6.59 -0.42 2.25
N LEU A 181 -7.10 0.55 1.48
CA LEU A 181 -7.80 0.32 0.23
C LEU A 181 -6.97 0.80 -0.97
N THR A 182 -6.97 0.02 -2.02
CA THR A 182 -6.30 0.32 -3.30
C THR A 182 -7.16 -0.15 -4.47
N PHE A 183 -6.80 0.25 -5.70
CA PHE A 183 -7.59 -0.08 -6.91
C PHE A 183 -7.14 -1.35 -7.62
N SER A 184 -5.93 -1.89 -7.29
CA SER A 184 -5.44 -3.10 -7.93
C SER A 184 -4.85 -4.12 -6.95
N ARG A 185 -5.01 -5.41 -7.25
CA ARG A 185 -4.40 -6.50 -6.47
C ARG A 185 -2.87 -6.45 -6.52
N ALA A 186 -2.31 -6.02 -7.64
CA ALA A 186 -0.87 -5.88 -7.81
C ALA A 186 -0.32 -4.82 -6.84
N ALA A 187 -0.97 -3.64 -6.75
CA ALA A 187 -0.61 -2.58 -5.81
C ALA A 187 -0.72 -3.06 -4.35
N ALA A 188 -1.80 -3.77 -3.99
CA ALA A 188 -1.96 -4.34 -2.65
C ALA A 188 -0.81 -5.30 -2.28
N THR A 189 -0.42 -6.17 -3.22
CA THR A 189 0.68 -7.12 -3.02
C THR A 189 2.03 -6.42 -2.87
N GLU A 190 2.33 -5.47 -3.75
CA GLU A 190 3.57 -4.69 -3.70
C GLU A 190 3.67 -3.90 -2.40
N PHE A 191 2.58 -3.26 -2.00
CA PHE A 191 2.52 -2.49 -0.76
C PHE A 191 2.79 -3.39 0.45
N LYS A 192 2.14 -4.55 0.51
CA LYS A 192 2.35 -5.53 1.59
C LYS A 192 3.81 -5.99 1.67
N GLN A 193 4.44 -6.26 0.53
CA GLN A 193 5.87 -6.63 0.48
C GLN A 193 6.77 -5.51 1.01
N ARG A 194 6.53 -4.26 0.61
CA ARG A 194 7.30 -3.11 1.09
C ARG A 194 7.11 -2.88 2.60
N LEU A 195 5.88 -3.02 3.09
CA LEU A 195 5.59 -2.92 4.51
C LEU A 195 6.28 -4.04 5.30
N MET A 196 6.29 -5.27 4.79
CA MET A 196 7.03 -6.39 5.39
C MET A 196 8.53 -6.12 5.49
N GLN A 197 9.14 -5.53 4.48
CA GLN A 197 10.56 -5.15 4.51
C GLN A 197 10.86 -4.12 5.61
N LEU A 198 9.89 -3.26 5.92
CA LEU A 198 10.07 -2.17 6.88
C LEU A 198 9.79 -2.60 8.33
N ILE A 199 8.69 -3.33 8.58
CA ILE A 199 8.22 -3.70 9.93
C ILE A 199 8.20 -5.21 10.20
N GLY A 200 8.60 -6.03 9.25
CA GLY A 200 8.65 -7.49 9.40
C GLY A 200 7.27 -8.15 9.44
N ASN A 201 7.16 -9.23 10.20
CA ASN A 201 5.96 -10.08 10.24
C ASN A 201 4.67 -9.36 10.68
N ALA A 202 4.76 -8.26 11.41
CA ALA A 202 3.60 -7.45 11.79
C ALA A 202 2.78 -6.97 10.57
N ALA A 203 3.42 -6.81 9.41
CA ALA A 203 2.75 -6.42 8.16
C ALA A 203 1.74 -7.46 7.64
N HIS A 204 1.86 -8.74 8.03
CA HIS A 204 0.93 -9.78 7.61
C HIS A 204 -0.49 -9.56 8.13
N PHE A 205 -0.61 -8.97 9.29
CA PHE A 205 -1.88 -8.74 9.98
C PHE A 205 -2.59 -7.45 9.54
N VAL A 206 -1.91 -6.60 8.78
CA VAL A 206 -2.52 -5.38 8.24
C VAL A 206 -3.47 -5.74 7.10
N GLU A 207 -4.71 -5.27 7.20
CA GLU A 207 -5.73 -5.49 6.19
C GLU A 207 -5.51 -4.55 5.00
N ILE A 208 -4.99 -5.11 3.90
CA ILE A 208 -4.72 -4.40 2.64
C ILE A 208 -5.54 -5.09 1.55
N LYS A 209 -6.53 -4.38 1.01
CA LYS A 209 -7.51 -4.91 0.05
C LYS A 209 -7.79 -3.94 -1.08
N THR A 210 -8.36 -4.46 -2.17
CA THR A 210 -9.02 -3.58 -3.14
C THR A 210 -10.41 -3.19 -2.63
N PHE A 211 -10.95 -2.06 -3.10
CA PHE A 211 -12.31 -1.62 -2.77
C PHE A 211 -13.34 -2.74 -2.96
N HIS A 212 -13.32 -3.39 -4.11
CA HIS A 212 -14.21 -4.50 -4.40
C HIS A 212 -14.02 -5.69 -3.45
N SER A 213 -12.76 -6.10 -3.19
CA SER A 213 -12.48 -7.23 -2.30
C SER A 213 -12.96 -6.97 -0.87
N TYR A 214 -12.79 -5.74 -0.39
CA TYR A 214 -13.30 -5.34 0.92
C TYR A 214 -14.83 -5.41 0.98
N CYS A 215 -15.52 -4.91 -0.05
CA CYS A 215 -16.98 -4.93 -0.12
C CYS A 215 -17.53 -6.36 -0.23
N PHE A 216 -16.91 -7.24 -1.01
CA PHE A 216 -17.29 -8.65 -1.07
C PHE A 216 -17.19 -9.31 0.30
N ASP A 217 -16.10 -9.11 1.01
CA ASP A 217 -15.92 -9.65 2.36
C ASP A 217 -16.97 -9.08 3.32
N LEU A 218 -17.25 -7.77 3.22
CA LEU A 218 -18.23 -7.11 4.07
C LEU A 218 -19.65 -7.68 3.87
N LEU A 219 -20.02 -7.98 2.62
CA LEU A 219 -21.32 -8.54 2.27
C LEU A 219 -21.41 -10.06 2.48
N GLY A 220 -20.31 -10.71 2.89
CA GLY A 220 -20.27 -12.17 3.07
C GLY A 220 -20.45 -12.96 1.77
N ARG A 221 -20.14 -12.34 0.63
CA ARG A 221 -20.27 -12.95 -0.70
C ARG A 221 -18.91 -13.45 -1.20
N VAL A 222 -18.91 -14.64 -1.79
CA VAL A 222 -17.77 -15.12 -2.57
C VAL A 222 -17.90 -14.48 -3.96
N GLY A 223 -16.98 -13.58 -4.30
CA GLY A 223 -17.09 -12.72 -5.47
C GLY A 223 -17.15 -13.44 -6.80
N ASN A 224 -18.23 -13.21 -7.55
CA ASN A 224 -18.26 -13.43 -8.99
C ASN A 224 -17.98 -12.08 -9.66
N LEU A 225 -16.95 -12.01 -10.53
CA LEU A 225 -16.52 -10.78 -11.21
C LEU A 225 -17.61 -10.14 -12.09
N ASP A 226 -18.62 -10.94 -12.48
CA ASP A 226 -19.72 -10.46 -13.33
C ASP A 226 -20.76 -9.61 -12.56
N GLU A 227 -20.75 -9.67 -11.21
CA GLU A 227 -21.63 -8.87 -10.33
C GLU A 227 -20.87 -7.70 -9.66
N ALA A 228 -19.62 -7.43 -10.07
CA ALA A 228 -18.76 -6.47 -9.41
C ALA A 228 -19.23 -5.00 -9.52
N GLY A 229 -20.08 -4.67 -10.50
CA GLY A 229 -20.49 -3.30 -10.77
C GLY A 229 -21.25 -2.61 -9.63
N ASP A 230 -22.01 -3.35 -8.84
CA ASP A 230 -22.88 -2.78 -7.79
C ASP A 230 -22.41 -3.08 -6.36
N VAL A 231 -21.37 -3.90 -6.17
CA VAL A 231 -20.98 -4.37 -4.83
C VAL A 231 -20.53 -3.25 -3.89
N VAL A 232 -19.82 -2.25 -4.41
CA VAL A 232 -19.33 -1.11 -3.62
C VAL A 232 -20.49 -0.23 -3.18
N LYS A 233 -21.42 0.04 -4.10
CA LYS A 233 -22.64 0.79 -3.83
C LYS A 233 -23.52 0.10 -2.77
N GLN A 234 -23.75 -1.21 -2.92
CA GLN A 234 -24.52 -2.00 -1.96
C GLN A 234 -23.86 -1.97 -0.56
N ALA A 235 -22.54 -2.15 -0.48
CA ALA A 235 -21.83 -2.07 0.79
C ALA A 235 -21.98 -0.69 1.45
N ALA A 236 -21.86 0.39 0.67
CA ALA A 236 -22.04 1.75 1.18
C ALA A 236 -23.47 1.99 1.70
N GLU A 237 -24.48 1.48 1.01
CA GLU A 237 -25.89 1.59 1.41
C GLU A 237 -26.17 0.79 2.70
N MET A 238 -25.68 -0.44 2.80
CA MET A 238 -25.85 -1.28 3.99
C MET A 238 -25.18 -0.66 5.23
N ILE A 239 -23.99 -0.06 5.07
CA ILE A 239 -23.33 0.67 6.17
C ILE A 239 -24.19 1.86 6.60
N LYS A 240 -24.71 2.65 5.66
CA LYS A 240 -25.57 3.82 5.94
C LYS A 240 -26.84 3.44 6.68
N ASN A 241 -27.42 2.29 6.34
CA ASN A 241 -28.65 1.78 6.94
C ASN A 241 -28.41 1.09 8.30
N GLY A 242 -27.15 0.91 8.72
CA GLY A 242 -26.81 0.18 9.94
C GLY A 242 -27.03 -1.34 9.86
N GLU A 243 -27.03 -1.89 8.64
CA GLU A 243 -27.26 -3.33 8.38
C GLU A 243 -25.95 -4.15 8.50
N VAL A 244 -24.82 -3.49 8.66
CA VAL A 244 -23.51 -4.13 8.83
C VAL A 244 -23.17 -4.19 10.32
N GLU A 245 -22.72 -5.35 10.78
CA GLU A 245 -22.29 -5.51 12.17
C GLU A 245 -21.16 -4.54 12.52
N PRO A 246 -21.25 -3.78 13.63
CA PRO A 246 -20.26 -2.76 13.99
C PRO A 246 -18.83 -3.26 14.08
N ASN A 247 -18.61 -4.51 14.50
CA ASN A 247 -17.29 -5.13 14.59
C ASN A 247 -16.60 -5.30 13.24
N ARG A 248 -17.36 -5.37 12.15
CA ARG A 248 -16.82 -5.52 10.77
C ARG A 248 -16.35 -4.20 10.17
N ILE A 249 -16.81 -3.08 10.70
CA ILE A 249 -16.51 -1.71 10.24
C ILE A 249 -15.83 -0.86 11.31
N SER A 250 -15.40 -1.45 12.43
CA SER A 250 -14.76 -0.76 13.55
C SER A 250 -13.30 -0.36 13.30
N LYS A 251 -13.01 0.13 12.08
CA LYS A 251 -11.67 0.62 11.72
C LYS A 251 -11.50 2.05 12.20
N THR A 252 -10.37 2.35 12.84
CA THR A 252 -10.05 3.72 13.29
C THR A 252 -9.13 4.46 12.32
N VAL A 253 -8.46 3.74 11.42
CA VAL A 253 -7.63 4.33 10.37
C VAL A 253 -7.93 3.70 9.03
N LEU A 254 -8.31 4.53 8.07
CA LEU A 254 -8.49 4.18 6.67
C LEU A 254 -7.39 4.83 5.82
N VAL A 255 -6.67 4.03 5.06
CA VAL A 255 -5.65 4.50 4.14
C VAL A 255 -6.08 4.19 2.71
N ILE A 256 -6.00 5.18 1.82
CA ILE A 256 -6.39 5.06 0.41
C ILE A 256 -5.19 5.42 -0.46
N ASP A 257 -4.75 4.47 -1.28
CA ASP A 257 -3.73 4.69 -2.30
C ASP A 257 -4.39 4.93 -3.66
N GLU A 258 -3.75 5.73 -4.51
CA GLU A 258 -4.26 6.17 -5.82
C GLU A 258 -5.67 6.77 -5.74
N ALA A 259 -5.92 7.60 -4.73
CA ALA A 259 -7.24 8.14 -4.40
C ALA A 259 -7.85 9.01 -5.53
N GLN A 260 -7.08 9.45 -6.54
CA GLN A 260 -7.61 10.12 -7.74
C GLN A 260 -8.48 9.19 -8.60
N ASP A 261 -8.35 7.86 -8.43
CA ASP A 261 -9.10 6.87 -9.20
C ASP A 261 -10.45 6.50 -8.57
N MET A 262 -10.82 7.13 -7.44
CA MET A 262 -12.12 6.90 -6.80
C MET A 262 -13.28 7.26 -7.72
N SER A 263 -14.26 6.35 -7.78
CA SER A 263 -15.58 6.59 -8.34
C SER A 263 -16.52 7.22 -7.30
N LYS A 264 -17.71 7.59 -7.73
CA LYS A 264 -18.78 8.06 -6.84
C LYS A 264 -19.12 7.05 -5.74
N ASP A 265 -19.13 5.75 -6.09
CA ASP A 265 -19.51 4.68 -5.17
C ASP A 265 -18.39 4.40 -4.17
N ASP A 266 -17.11 4.47 -4.61
CA ASP A 266 -15.95 4.35 -3.72
C ASP A 266 -15.95 5.50 -2.69
N TYR A 267 -16.21 6.73 -3.13
CA TYR A 267 -16.32 7.87 -2.23
C TYR A 267 -17.51 7.75 -1.28
N ALA A 268 -18.65 7.23 -1.76
CA ALA A 268 -19.81 6.96 -0.92
C ALA A 268 -19.51 5.91 0.16
N LEU A 269 -18.72 4.88 -0.15
CA LEU A 269 -18.24 3.89 0.81
C LEU A 269 -17.34 4.53 1.88
N VAL A 270 -16.35 5.34 1.46
CA VAL A 270 -15.44 6.05 2.37
C VAL A 270 -16.23 6.94 3.33
N THR A 271 -17.16 7.74 2.81
CA THR A 271 -17.99 8.63 3.63
C THR A 271 -18.95 7.86 4.56
N ALA A 272 -19.45 6.69 4.15
CA ALA A 272 -20.27 5.84 5.00
C ALA A 272 -19.45 5.26 6.16
N LEU A 273 -18.22 4.80 5.91
CA LEU A 273 -17.31 4.33 6.97
C LEU A 273 -16.95 5.45 7.95
N MET A 274 -16.64 6.67 7.46
CA MET A 274 -16.35 7.83 8.30
C MET A 274 -17.52 8.26 9.19
N LYS A 275 -18.75 8.09 8.70
CA LYS A 275 -19.97 8.38 9.49
C LYS A 275 -20.29 7.28 10.49
N ALA A 276 -20.01 6.03 10.14
CA ALA A 276 -20.21 4.91 11.06
C ALA A 276 -19.19 4.89 12.21
N ASN A 277 -18.03 5.52 12.01
CA ASN A 277 -17.01 5.70 13.05
C ASN A 277 -16.49 7.15 13.02
N GLU A 278 -17.02 7.99 13.93
CA GLU A 278 -16.64 9.40 14.03
C GLU A 278 -15.16 9.61 14.39
N GLU A 279 -14.52 8.63 15.03
CA GLU A 279 -13.10 8.63 15.38
C GLU A 279 -12.21 8.18 14.23
N MET A 280 -12.77 7.80 13.07
CA MET A 280 -11.98 7.32 11.94
C MET A 280 -11.11 8.45 11.36
N ARG A 281 -9.83 8.15 11.24
CA ARG A 281 -8.85 8.97 10.53
C ARG A 281 -8.70 8.45 9.11
N VAL A 282 -8.66 9.34 8.13
CA VAL A 282 -8.48 9.00 6.71
C VAL A 282 -7.17 9.56 6.21
N ILE A 283 -6.39 8.74 5.52
CA ILE A 283 -5.14 9.14 4.86
C ILE A 283 -5.28 8.78 3.39
N ALA A 284 -5.52 9.78 2.56
CA ALA A 284 -5.72 9.61 1.13
C ALA A 284 -4.53 10.19 0.35
N VAL A 285 -3.90 9.38 -0.50
CA VAL A 285 -2.80 9.79 -1.35
C VAL A 285 -3.16 9.53 -2.80
N GLY A 286 -2.95 10.51 -3.66
CA GLY A 286 -3.26 10.41 -5.07
C GLY A 286 -2.46 11.38 -5.91
N ASP A 287 -2.57 11.24 -7.23
CA ASP A 287 -2.00 12.13 -8.23
C ASP A 287 -3.08 12.57 -9.20
N ASP A 288 -3.62 13.76 -8.97
CA ASP A 288 -4.71 14.32 -9.77
C ASP A 288 -4.34 14.47 -11.27
N ASP A 289 -3.06 14.60 -11.60
CA ASP A 289 -2.59 14.62 -13.00
C ASP A 289 -2.60 13.23 -13.65
N GLN A 290 -2.75 12.15 -12.87
CA GLN A 290 -2.76 10.76 -13.35
C GLN A 290 -4.15 10.10 -13.34
N ASN A 291 -5.23 10.85 -13.21
CA ASN A 291 -6.57 10.31 -13.37
C ASN A 291 -6.84 9.98 -14.85
N ILE A 292 -6.53 8.74 -15.25
CA ILE A 292 -6.72 8.24 -16.62
C ILE A 292 -7.94 7.32 -16.74
N TYR A 293 -8.74 7.17 -15.67
CA TYR A 293 -9.90 6.28 -15.63
C TYR A 293 -11.23 7.01 -15.55
N GLU A 294 -11.31 8.30 -15.93
CA GLU A 294 -12.56 9.06 -15.98
C GLU A 294 -13.66 8.35 -16.79
N PHE A 295 -13.28 7.65 -17.87
CA PHE A 295 -14.20 6.85 -18.66
C PHE A 295 -14.84 5.67 -17.90
N ARG A 296 -14.30 5.32 -16.72
CA ARG A 296 -14.86 4.32 -15.78
C ARG A 296 -15.61 4.97 -14.62
N GLY A 297 -15.76 6.29 -14.62
CA GLY A 297 -16.47 7.05 -13.59
C GLY A 297 -15.58 7.51 -12.44
N SER A 298 -14.24 7.36 -12.53
CA SER A 298 -13.34 7.97 -11.55
C SER A 298 -13.29 9.49 -11.69
N ASN A 299 -13.08 10.18 -10.56
CA ASN A 299 -12.96 11.64 -10.58
C ASN A 299 -12.04 12.11 -9.45
N SER A 300 -11.01 12.86 -9.80
CA SER A 300 -10.08 13.46 -8.83
C SER A 300 -10.74 14.46 -7.87
N LEU A 301 -11.96 14.93 -8.18
CA LEU A 301 -12.75 15.76 -7.27
C LEU A 301 -13.01 15.07 -5.93
N TYR A 302 -13.15 13.75 -5.88
CA TYR A 302 -13.35 13.04 -4.61
C TYR A 302 -12.13 13.12 -3.69
N LEU A 303 -10.93 13.17 -4.26
CA LEU A 303 -9.72 13.47 -3.48
C LEU A 303 -9.76 14.91 -2.94
N TYR A 304 -10.23 15.86 -3.75
CA TYR A 304 -10.41 17.24 -3.31
C TYR A 304 -11.49 17.38 -2.24
N GLU A 305 -12.62 16.70 -2.36
CA GLU A 305 -13.70 16.72 -1.36
C GLU A 305 -13.24 16.25 0.02
N LEU A 306 -12.29 15.31 0.09
CA LEU A 306 -11.68 14.92 1.36
C LEU A 306 -10.93 16.07 2.05
N THR A 307 -10.43 17.06 1.30
CA THR A 307 -9.79 18.24 1.88
C THR A 307 -10.79 19.19 2.57
N GLN A 308 -12.07 19.09 2.23
CA GLN A 308 -13.14 19.89 2.80
C GLN A 308 -13.72 19.26 4.09
N THR A 309 -13.22 18.08 4.48
CA THR A 309 -13.61 17.42 5.73
C THR A 309 -13.10 18.23 6.92
N GLU A 310 -13.89 18.29 7.99
CA GLU A 310 -13.51 18.97 9.23
C GLU A 310 -12.22 18.37 9.80
N HIS A 311 -11.30 19.22 10.26
CA HIS A 311 -9.96 18.85 10.70
C HIS A 311 -9.12 18.12 9.65
N SER A 312 -9.29 18.48 8.37
CA SER A 312 -8.44 17.99 7.29
C SER A 312 -7.16 18.80 7.15
N ARG A 313 -6.10 18.14 6.67
CA ARG A 313 -4.84 18.77 6.29
C ARG A 313 -4.41 18.32 4.91
N PHE A 314 -4.09 19.29 4.07
CA PHE A 314 -3.66 19.07 2.70
C PHE A 314 -2.14 19.22 2.55
N PHE A 315 -1.53 18.27 1.83
CA PHE A 315 -0.10 18.29 1.51
C PHE A 315 0.10 18.12 0.01
N GLU A 316 1.02 18.90 -0.54
CA GLU A 316 1.52 18.68 -1.90
C GLU A 316 2.92 18.08 -1.85
N MET A 317 3.16 17.02 -2.63
CA MET A 317 4.48 16.43 -2.84
C MET A 317 4.93 16.72 -4.27
N THR A 318 5.82 17.68 -4.43
CA THR A 318 6.26 18.19 -5.73
C THR A 318 7.66 17.72 -6.13
N GLU A 319 8.38 17.06 -5.23
CA GLU A 319 9.74 16.54 -5.49
C GLU A 319 9.66 15.25 -6.32
N ASN A 320 10.35 15.20 -7.46
CA ASN A 320 10.45 13.99 -8.29
C ASN A 320 11.85 13.38 -8.15
N TYR A 321 11.90 12.16 -7.62
CA TYR A 321 13.15 11.39 -7.40
C TYR A 321 13.38 10.32 -8.49
N ARG A 322 12.49 10.24 -9.49
CA ARG A 322 12.50 9.17 -10.52
C ARG A 322 13.16 9.62 -11.81
N SER A 323 12.80 10.81 -12.26
CA SER A 323 13.05 11.24 -13.64
C SER A 323 14.06 12.39 -13.70
N PHE A 324 14.82 12.44 -14.78
CA PHE A 324 15.74 13.52 -15.07
C PHE A 324 15.01 14.85 -15.34
N ARG A 325 15.74 15.96 -15.23
CA ARG A 325 15.18 17.30 -15.26
C ARG A 325 14.31 17.60 -16.47
N HIS A 326 14.83 17.41 -17.68
CA HIS A 326 14.10 17.75 -18.91
C HIS A 326 12.81 16.91 -19.08
N ILE A 327 12.79 15.67 -18.57
CA ILE A 327 11.59 14.83 -18.60
C ILE A 327 10.50 15.42 -17.69
N VAL A 328 10.89 15.89 -16.50
CA VAL A 328 9.97 16.54 -15.56
C VAL A 328 9.45 17.87 -16.10
N GLU A 329 10.32 18.67 -16.74
CA GLU A 329 9.94 19.93 -17.37
C GLU A 329 8.90 19.69 -18.50
N ALA A 330 9.18 18.74 -19.39
CA ALA A 330 8.24 18.38 -20.45
C ALA A 330 6.90 17.85 -19.90
N ALA A 331 6.93 17.07 -18.82
CA ALA A 331 5.73 16.59 -18.13
C ALA A 331 4.93 17.75 -17.51
N ASN A 332 5.60 18.74 -16.90
CA ASN A 332 4.96 19.94 -16.37
C ASN A 332 4.30 20.77 -17.47
N ASP A 333 4.97 20.93 -18.63
CA ASP A 333 4.39 21.67 -19.75
C ASP A 333 3.15 20.97 -20.28
N PHE A 334 3.15 19.64 -20.35
CA PHE A 334 1.99 18.87 -20.74
C PHE A 334 0.85 19.01 -19.71
N ALA A 335 1.17 18.92 -18.42
CA ALA A 335 0.21 18.99 -17.32
C ALA A 335 -0.53 20.34 -17.22
N ARG A 336 0.03 21.44 -17.78
CA ARG A 336 -0.66 22.74 -17.87
C ARG A 336 -1.96 22.70 -18.66
N ASN A 337 -2.13 21.69 -19.52
CA ASN A 337 -3.35 21.49 -20.30
C ASN A 337 -4.47 20.79 -19.50
N ILE A 338 -4.18 20.27 -18.31
CA ILE A 338 -5.17 19.63 -17.43
C ILE A 338 -6.01 20.73 -16.78
N ARG A 339 -7.31 20.72 -17.03
CA ARG A 339 -8.23 21.79 -16.61
C ARG A 339 -8.53 21.79 -15.13
N GLN A 340 -8.57 20.63 -14.51
CA GLN A 340 -8.90 20.48 -13.08
C GLN A 340 -7.71 19.86 -12.37
N ARG A 341 -6.94 20.69 -11.68
CA ARG A 341 -5.78 20.27 -10.89
C ARG A 341 -5.97 20.68 -9.45
N ILE A 342 -5.62 19.76 -8.56
CA ILE A 342 -5.57 20.01 -7.11
C ILE A 342 -4.21 20.58 -6.74
N LYS A 343 -3.14 20.07 -7.37
CA LYS A 343 -1.78 20.57 -7.18
C LYS A 343 -1.64 21.97 -7.79
N SER A 344 -1.11 22.89 -7.00
CA SER A 344 -0.86 24.27 -7.42
C SER A 344 0.58 24.47 -7.92
N ALA A 345 1.53 23.75 -7.34
CA ALA A 345 2.95 23.89 -7.64
C ALA A 345 3.42 22.92 -8.75
N PRO A 346 4.42 23.32 -9.57
CA PRO A 346 5.04 22.44 -10.54
C PRO A 346 5.87 21.36 -9.84
N ILE A 347 6.03 20.22 -10.50
CA ILE A 347 6.91 19.15 -10.05
C ILE A 347 8.36 19.54 -10.31
N ILE A 348 9.25 19.26 -9.36
CA ILE A 348 10.66 19.61 -9.40
C ILE A 348 11.49 18.33 -9.42
N SER A 349 12.33 18.15 -10.44
CA SER A 349 13.28 17.03 -10.47
C SER A 349 14.38 17.23 -9.42
N MET A 350 14.64 16.17 -8.66
CA MET A 350 15.75 16.11 -7.70
C MET A 350 17.05 15.61 -8.35
N SER A 351 17.00 15.16 -9.62
CA SER A 351 18.18 14.80 -10.40
C SER A 351 18.84 16.03 -10.98
N GLN A 352 20.18 16.03 -10.95
CA GLN A 352 21.01 17.06 -11.63
C GLN A 352 21.28 16.69 -13.08
N GLU A 353 20.98 15.47 -13.49
CA GLU A 353 21.20 14.99 -14.84
C GLU A 353 20.06 15.42 -15.77
N ASP A 354 20.41 15.72 -17.01
CA ASP A 354 19.50 16.07 -18.07
C ASP A 354 19.00 14.79 -18.76
N GLY A 355 17.69 14.72 -19.01
CA GLY A 355 17.07 13.67 -19.79
C GLY A 355 16.79 14.12 -21.22
N GLU A 356 16.51 13.17 -22.10
CA GLU A 356 16.09 13.44 -23.49
C GLU A 356 14.59 13.14 -23.63
N VAL A 357 13.87 14.08 -24.23
CA VAL A 357 12.49 13.89 -24.67
C VAL A 357 12.45 14.09 -26.19
N ARG A 358 12.04 13.04 -26.90
CA ARG A 358 11.95 13.04 -28.35
C ARG A 358 10.50 12.81 -28.79
N ILE A 359 9.98 13.70 -29.62
CA ILE A 359 8.65 13.60 -30.22
C ILE A 359 8.80 13.24 -31.68
N VAL A 360 8.22 12.11 -32.07
CA VAL A 360 8.21 11.65 -33.47
C VAL A 360 6.80 11.77 -34.02
N LYS A 361 6.62 12.61 -35.06
CA LYS A 361 5.34 12.80 -35.74
C LYS A 361 5.35 12.07 -37.06
N HIS A 362 4.37 11.20 -37.29
CA HIS A 362 4.14 10.58 -38.58
C HIS A 362 3.09 11.31 -39.40
N PRO A 363 3.25 11.41 -40.77
CA PRO A 363 2.21 11.94 -41.63
C PRO A 363 0.97 11.02 -41.61
N TYR A 364 -0.20 11.62 -41.59
CA TYR A 364 -1.52 11.00 -41.38
C TYR A 364 -2.01 10.09 -42.51
N GLU A 365 -1.30 9.98 -43.65
CA GLU A 365 -1.81 9.35 -44.85
C GLU A 365 -1.77 7.81 -44.88
N ILE A 366 -1.46 7.15 -43.79
CA ILE A 366 -1.28 5.68 -43.82
C ILE A 366 -2.40 5.00 -43.00
N GLN A 367 -3.63 5.04 -43.52
CA GLN A 367 -4.76 4.30 -42.93
C GLN A 367 -4.66 2.77 -43.10
N GLU A 368 -3.82 2.25 -44.01
CA GLU A 368 -3.80 0.82 -44.32
C GLU A 368 -2.67 -0.01 -43.70
N LYS A 369 -1.65 0.60 -43.05
CA LYS A 369 -0.50 -0.18 -42.53
C LYS A 369 -0.07 0.25 -41.13
N ARG A 370 -0.81 -0.15 -40.11
CA ARG A 370 -0.44 0.04 -38.68
C ARG A 370 0.99 -0.40 -38.35
N VAL A 371 1.55 -1.37 -39.07
CA VAL A 371 2.90 -1.88 -38.88
C VAL A 371 3.98 -0.79 -39.08
N TYR A 372 3.76 0.19 -39.91
CA TYR A 372 4.74 1.26 -40.11
C TYR A 372 4.81 2.25 -38.94
N MET A 373 3.80 2.30 -38.09
CA MET A 373 3.83 3.16 -36.91
C MET A 373 4.83 2.66 -35.85
N TYR A 374 5.16 1.38 -35.86
CA TYR A 374 6.10 0.77 -34.89
C TYR A 374 7.55 0.81 -35.36
N GLN A 375 7.80 1.06 -36.63
CA GLN A 375 9.14 1.09 -37.20
C GLN A 375 10.06 2.12 -36.51
N PRO A 376 9.65 3.38 -36.25
CA PRO A 376 10.49 4.35 -35.53
C PRO A 376 10.80 3.94 -34.11
N ILE A 377 9.86 3.25 -33.44
CA ILE A 377 10.09 2.74 -32.09
C ILE A 377 11.17 1.66 -32.12
N LEU A 378 11.11 0.76 -33.12
CA LEU A 378 12.12 -0.26 -33.35
C LEU A 378 13.50 0.37 -33.61
N GLU A 379 13.58 1.39 -34.45
CA GLU A 379 14.82 2.11 -34.76
C GLU A 379 15.42 2.76 -33.53
N ASP A 380 14.58 3.38 -32.68
CA ASP A 380 15.01 3.97 -31.42
C ASP A 380 15.50 2.90 -30.43
N VAL A 381 14.84 1.75 -30.33
CA VAL A 381 15.31 0.62 -29.50
C VAL A 381 16.67 0.12 -29.96
N ILE A 382 16.88 -0.06 -31.27
CA ILE A 382 18.15 -0.47 -31.85
C ILE A 382 19.23 0.57 -31.53
N ARG A 383 18.94 1.85 -31.73
CA ARG A 383 19.87 2.96 -31.43
C ARG A 383 20.29 2.96 -29.97
N LEU A 384 19.35 2.82 -29.03
CA LEU A 384 19.61 2.79 -27.59
C LEU A 384 20.44 1.57 -27.19
N GLN A 385 20.15 0.39 -27.73
CA GLN A 385 20.94 -0.82 -27.47
C GLN A 385 22.37 -0.69 -27.99
N THR A 386 22.57 -0.10 -29.18
CA THR A 386 23.90 0.12 -29.76
C THR A 386 24.71 1.09 -28.92
N SER A 387 24.09 2.18 -28.46
CA SER A 387 24.74 3.17 -27.58
C SER A 387 25.16 2.55 -26.24
N ASN A 388 24.32 1.68 -25.66
CA ASN A 388 24.63 1.01 -24.41
C ASN A 388 25.78 0.01 -24.56
N ASN A 389 25.85 -0.70 -25.68
CA ASN A 389 26.95 -1.62 -25.99
C ASN A 389 28.28 -0.88 -26.19
N GLN A 390 28.28 0.32 -26.79
CA GLN A 390 29.49 1.12 -26.97
C GLN A 390 30.01 1.67 -25.63
N LYS A 391 29.13 2.14 -24.73
CA LYS A 391 29.51 2.57 -23.36
C LYS A 391 30.09 1.42 -22.53
N ALA A 392 29.63 0.18 -22.77
CA ALA A 392 30.13 -1.01 -22.08
C ALA A 392 31.55 -1.40 -22.51
N THR A 393 31.98 -1.06 -23.74
CA THR A 393 33.33 -1.31 -24.27
C THR A 393 34.36 -0.25 -23.82
N ASP A 394 33.93 0.95 -23.50
CA ASP A 394 34.80 2.08 -23.09
C ASP A 394 35.22 2.07 -21.60
N GLY A 395 34.96 0.98 -20.87
CA GLY A 395 35.51 0.75 -19.53
C GLY A 395 34.99 1.68 -18.42
N SER A 396 33.93 2.48 -18.65
CA SER A 396 33.29 3.23 -17.58
C SER A 396 32.55 2.29 -16.61
N SER A 397 32.99 2.24 -15.37
CA SER A 397 32.66 1.22 -14.36
C SER A 397 31.25 1.26 -13.79
N ASP A 398 30.36 2.13 -14.27
CA ASP A 398 28.95 2.15 -13.87
C ASP A 398 28.09 1.36 -14.85
N LYS A 399 28.17 0.02 -14.76
CA LYS A 399 27.20 -0.90 -15.39
C LYS A 399 25.82 -0.78 -14.69
N LYS A 400 25.12 0.31 -14.86
CA LYS A 400 23.67 0.30 -14.70
C LYS A 400 23.11 -0.43 -15.92
N ASN A 401 22.52 -1.60 -15.73
CA ASN A 401 21.72 -2.27 -16.76
C ASN A 401 20.56 -1.33 -17.10
N GLU A 402 20.72 -0.53 -18.14
CA GLU A 402 19.63 0.31 -18.65
C GLU A 402 18.57 -0.60 -19.23
N THR A 403 17.33 -0.40 -18.81
CA THR A 403 16.16 -1.14 -19.29
C THR A 403 15.35 -0.24 -20.19
N ILE A 404 14.82 -0.81 -21.28
CA ILE A 404 13.95 -0.13 -22.23
C ILE A 404 12.53 -0.66 -22.00
N SER A 405 11.55 0.24 -21.80
CA SER A 405 10.15 -0.10 -21.70
C SER A 405 9.38 0.57 -22.84
N ILE A 406 8.54 -0.21 -23.52
CA ILE A 406 7.65 0.28 -24.58
C ILE A 406 6.23 0.22 -24.05
N LEU A 407 5.54 1.37 -24.06
CA LEU A 407 4.15 1.50 -23.65
C LEU A 407 3.27 1.63 -24.91
N THR A 408 2.18 0.90 -24.94
CA THR A 408 1.18 0.92 -26.02
C THR A 408 -0.20 1.21 -25.47
N GLN A 409 -1.11 1.66 -26.32
CA GLN A 409 -2.48 1.95 -25.89
C GLN A 409 -3.31 0.68 -25.68
N THR A 410 -3.00 -0.39 -26.41
CA THR A 410 -3.75 -1.65 -26.35
C THR A 410 -2.82 -2.85 -26.16
N ASN A 411 -3.37 -3.94 -25.62
CA ASN A 411 -2.66 -5.21 -25.49
C ASN A 411 -2.28 -5.80 -26.87
N GLU A 412 -3.10 -5.59 -27.89
CA GLU A 412 -2.84 -6.04 -29.26
C GLU A 412 -1.60 -5.36 -29.82
N GLU A 413 -1.48 -4.05 -29.65
CA GLU A 413 -0.30 -3.28 -30.06
C GLU A 413 0.97 -3.76 -29.34
N ALA A 414 0.87 -4.11 -28.05
CA ALA A 414 1.99 -4.65 -27.31
C ALA A 414 2.46 -6.00 -27.87
N VAL A 415 1.54 -6.87 -28.28
CA VAL A 415 1.86 -8.16 -28.91
C VAL A 415 2.50 -7.95 -30.29
N ILE A 416 1.98 -7.04 -31.11
CA ILE A 416 2.55 -6.70 -32.41
C ILE A 416 3.99 -6.17 -32.25
N MET A 417 4.20 -5.27 -31.29
CA MET A 417 5.52 -4.71 -31.00
C MET A 417 6.50 -5.80 -30.53
N LEU A 418 6.04 -6.73 -29.69
CA LEU A 418 6.85 -7.86 -29.24
C LEU A 418 7.29 -8.74 -30.43
N ALA A 419 6.34 -9.06 -31.32
CA ALA A 419 6.63 -9.86 -32.51
C ALA A 419 7.64 -9.15 -33.43
N LEU A 420 7.51 -7.85 -33.62
CA LEU A 420 8.42 -7.03 -34.40
C LEU A 420 9.85 -7.00 -33.80
N LEU A 421 9.98 -6.84 -32.50
CA LEU A 421 11.27 -6.90 -31.80
C LEU A 421 11.93 -8.28 -31.97
N HIS A 422 11.17 -9.34 -31.78
CA HIS A 422 11.69 -10.71 -31.96
C HIS A 422 12.13 -11.01 -33.38
N SER A 423 11.41 -10.52 -34.40
CA SER A 423 11.80 -10.68 -35.82
C SER A 423 13.14 -10.01 -36.15
N HIS A 424 13.55 -9.02 -35.36
CA HIS A 424 14.83 -8.34 -35.47
C HIS A 424 15.87 -8.84 -34.45
N GLY A 425 15.64 -10.01 -33.83
CA GLY A 425 16.58 -10.64 -32.89
C GLY A 425 16.66 -9.94 -31.52
N ILE A 426 15.77 -9.00 -31.21
CA ILE A 426 15.75 -8.27 -29.94
C ILE A 426 14.94 -9.07 -28.93
N LYS A 427 15.59 -9.49 -27.83
CA LYS A 427 14.90 -10.16 -26.72
C LYS A 427 14.06 -9.18 -25.93
N ALA A 428 12.76 -9.36 -25.94
CA ALA A 428 11.80 -8.55 -25.19
C ALA A 428 10.84 -9.45 -24.41
N LYS A 429 10.23 -8.91 -23.36
CA LYS A 429 9.25 -9.59 -22.53
C LYS A 429 7.97 -8.76 -22.49
N LEU A 430 6.86 -9.39 -22.79
CA LEU A 430 5.55 -8.79 -22.58
C LEU A 430 5.22 -8.73 -21.08
N VAL A 431 4.91 -7.53 -20.59
CA VAL A 431 4.46 -7.31 -19.22
C VAL A 431 2.98 -6.95 -19.30
N GLN A 432 2.13 -7.94 -19.05
CA GLN A 432 0.68 -7.76 -18.98
C GLN A 432 0.18 -8.22 -17.62
N SER A 433 -0.88 -7.56 -17.11
CA SER A 433 -1.61 -8.13 -15.98
C SER A 433 -2.31 -9.41 -16.45
N MET A 434 -2.13 -10.50 -15.74
CA MET A 434 -2.77 -11.80 -16.05
C MET A 434 -4.30 -11.74 -15.94
N ASP A 435 -4.85 -10.68 -15.36
CA ASP A 435 -6.28 -10.53 -15.08
C ASP A 435 -7.17 -10.40 -16.33
N GLY A 436 -6.59 -10.12 -17.50
CA GLY A 436 -7.33 -9.99 -18.77
C GLY A 436 -7.03 -11.04 -19.84
N LEU A 437 -5.93 -11.79 -19.71
CA LEU A 437 -5.52 -12.77 -20.71
C LEU A 437 -6.08 -14.15 -20.39
N ARG A 438 -7.36 -14.33 -20.70
CA ARG A 438 -7.95 -15.68 -20.68
C ARG A 438 -7.56 -16.37 -21.98
N PHE A 439 -7.01 -17.58 -21.90
CA PHE A 439 -6.57 -18.39 -23.03
C PHE A 439 -7.62 -18.47 -24.17
N TRP A 440 -8.90 -18.55 -23.83
CA TRP A 440 -10.01 -18.57 -24.77
C TRP A 440 -10.35 -17.20 -25.40
N ASN A 441 -9.69 -16.13 -24.99
CA ASN A 441 -9.82 -14.81 -25.63
C ASN A 441 -8.81 -14.59 -26.76
N LEU A 442 -7.84 -15.50 -26.92
CA LEU A 442 -6.93 -15.48 -28.05
C LEU A 442 -7.73 -15.75 -29.34
N ALA A 443 -7.47 -14.95 -30.39
CA ALA A 443 -8.17 -15.06 -31.66
C ALA A 443 -8.03 -16.47 -32.27
N GLU A 444 -6.86 -17.07 -32.14
CA GLU A 444 -6.54 -18.42 -32.58
C GLU A 444 -7.38 -19.46 -31.87
N VAL A 445 -7.53 -19.34 -30.56
CA VAL A 445 -8.35 -20.29 -29.76
C VAL A 445 -9.83 -20.12 -30.08
N ARG A 446 -10.32 -18.90 -30.27
CA ARG A 446 -11.69 -18.62 -30.72
C ARG A 446 -11.96 -19.19 -32.11
N TYR A 447 -10.96 -19.15 -33.00
CA TYR A 447 -11.07 -19.71 -34.34
C TYR A 447 -11.17 -21.25 -34.30
N PHE A 448 -10.41 -21.90 -33.39
CA PHE A 448 -10.44 -23.35 -33.19
C PHE A 448 -11.72 -23.85 -32.49
N LEU A 449 -12.36 -23.00 -31.68
CA LEU A 449 -13.58 -23.34 -30.93
C LEU A 449 -14.88 -23.05 -31.71
N LYS A 450 -14.80 -22.45 -32.90
CA LYS A 450 -15.90 -22.35 -33.88
C LYS A 450 -15.94 -23.54 -34.81
#